data_70a9354bc3990cb13f394bcee1dcbb6d
#
_entry.id   70a9354bc3990cb13f394bcee1dcbb6d
#
_cell.length_a   1.000
_cell.length_b   1.000
_cell.length_c   1.000
_cell.angle_alpha   90.00
_cell.angle_beta   90.00
_cell.angle_gamma   90.00
#
_symmetry.space_group_name_H-M   'P 1'
#
loop_
_entity.id
_entity.type
_entity.pdbx_description
1 polymer ?
#
loop_
_entity_poly.entity_id
_entity_poly.type
_entity_poly.pdbx_seq_one_letter_code
_entity_poly.pdbx_strand_id
1 'polypeptide(L)' 'MAEFQKGKVSSSTADDMRVSVTPYGGGIVTPPLVVPFYLIGAVPVGTEVAYTIFEDNTGVILCRTDGGWNHRLQEVD' A
#
# COMPACT_ATOMS: atom_id res chain seq x y z
N MET A 1 2.11 -18.22 5.77
CA MET A 1 3.03 -17.15 6.15
C MET A 1 2.83 -15.95 5.27
N ALA A 2 2.80 -14.76 5.85
CA ALA A 2 2.63 -13.54 5.08
C ALA A 2 3.92 -13.19 4.36
N GLU A 3 3.80 -12.68 3.15
CA GLU A 3 4.93 -12.24 2.35
C GLU A 3 4.74 -10.78 2.00
N PHE A 4 5.84 -10.06 1.96
CA PHE A 4 5.81 -8.65 1.58
C PHE A 4 5.88 -8.55 0.06
N GLN A 5 5.04 -7.71 -0.50
CA GLN A 5 4.99 -7.50 -1.94
C GLN A 5 4.89 -6.02 -2.22
N LYS A 6 5.15 -5.65 -3.46
CA LYS A 6 5.05 -4.26 -3.91
C LYS A 6 3.99 -4.17 -5.01
N GLY A 7 3.38 -3.02 -5.08
CA GLY A 7 2.41 -2.76 -6.13
C GLY A 7 2.00 -1.31 -6.14
N LYS A 8 1.04 -0.98 -6.98
CA LYS A 8 0.48 0.36 -7.06
C LYS A 8 -0.97 0.34 -6.64
N VAL A 9 -1.37 1.36 -5.90
CA VAL A 9 -2.75 1.50 -5.49
C VAL A 9 -3.63 1.64 -6.73
N SER A 10 -4.62 0.76 -6.83
CA SER A 10 -5.54 0.72 -7.97
C SER A 10 -6.83 1.46 -7.67
N SER A 11 -7.33 1.34 -6.47
CA SER A 11 -8.56 2.01 -6.07
C SER A 11 -8.60 2.11 -4.56
N SER A 12 -9.41 3.01 -4.05
CA SER A 12 -9.58 3.17 -2.61
C SER A 12 -11.05 3.28 -2.29
N THR A 13 -11.40 2.98 -1.04
CA THR A 13 -12.75 3.20 -0.57
C THR A 13 -12.98 4.70 -0.35
N ALA A 14 -14.25 5.08 -0.18
CA ALA A 14 -14.60 6.49 -0.05
C ALA A 14 -13.95 7.14 1.18
N ASP A 15 -13.70 6.36 2.22
CA ASP A 15 -13.11 6.87 3.46
C ASP A 15 -11.58 6.70 3.48
N ASP A 16 -10.99 6.19 2.39
CA ASP A 16 -9.55 5.96 2.26
C ASP A 16 -8.98 4.99 3.30
N MET A 17 -9.83 4.23 3.94
CA MET A 17 -9.37 3.29 4.96
C MET A 17 -8.95 1.95 4.38
N ARG A 18 -9.31 1.67 3.13
CA ARG A 18 -8.91 0.45 2.44
C ARG A 18 -8.59 0.76 0.99
N VAL A 19 -7.60 0.06 0.48
CA VAL A 19 -7.20 0.24 -0.92
C VAL A 19 -6.95 -1.12 -1.54
N SER A 20 -7.21 -1.22 -2.82
CA SER A 20 -6.83 -2.38 -3.62
C SER A 20 -5.57 -2.06 -4.39
N VAL A 21 -4.71 -3.04 -4.57
CA VAL A 21 -3.38 -2.83 -5.13
C VAL A 21 -3.21 -3.74 -6.34
N THR A 22 -2.61 -3.20 -7.41
CA THR A 22 -2.19 -3.98 -8.55
C THR A 22 -0.76 -4.42 -8.32
N PRO A 23 -0.49 -5.73 -8.20
CA PRO A 23 0.87 -6.19 -7.92
C PRO A 23 1.83 -5.85 -9.04
N TYR A 24 3.09 -5.64 -8.72
CA TYR A 24 4.13 -5.54 -9.72
C TYR A 24 4.26 -6.88 -10.42
N GLY A 25 4.56 -6.82 -11.70
CA GLY A 25 4.63 -8.04 -12.48
C GLY A 25 3.29 -8.49 -13.03
N GLY A 26 2.24 -7.77 -12.71
CA GLY A 26 0.90 -8.07 -13.18
C GLY A 26 0.18 -9.04 -12.26
N GLY A 27 -0.99 -9.42 -12.69
CA GLY A 27 -1.81 -10.33 -11.92
C GLY A 27 -3.12 -9.69 -11.52
N ILE A 28 -3.78 -10.34 -10.58
CA ILE A 28 -5.12 -9.93 -10.14
C ILE A 28 -4.97 -8.86 -9.07
N VAL A 29 -5.81 -7.82 -9.17
CA VAL A 29 -5.87 -6.78 -8.15
C VAL A 29 -6.24 -7.41 -6.82
N THR A 30 -5.59 -6.97 -5.75
CA THR A 30 -5.82 -7.52 -4.42
C THR A 30 -7.22 -7.18 -3.93
N PRO A 31 -7.76 -7.94 -2.98
CA PRO A 31 -8.93 -7.47 -2.23
C PRO A 31 -8.56 -6.20 -1.47
N PRO A 32 -9.57 -5.45 -1.00
CA PRO A 32 -9.26 -4.23 -0.25
C PRO A 32 -8.40 -4.52 0.97
N LEU A 33 -7.29 -3.80 1.09
CA LEU A 33 -6.32 -3.97 2.16
C LEU A 33 -6.48 -2.82 3.15
N VAL A 34 -6.28 -3.12 4.43
CA VAL A 34 -6.39 -2.11 5.47
C VAL A 34 -5.25 -1.10 5.32
N VAL A 35 -5.59 0.18 5.43
CA VAL A 35 -4.60 1.26 5.42
C VAL A 35 -4.35 1.67 6.87
N PRO A 36 -3.08 1.62 7.33
CA PRO A 36 -2.78 2.06 8.69
C PRO A 36 -3.17 3.53 8.87
N PHE A 37 -3.50 3.90 10.10
CA PHE A 37 -4.02 5.24 10.34
C PHE A 37 -3.04 6.33 9.89
N TYR A 38 -1.74 6.08 9.99
CA TYR A 38 -0.75 7.08 9.61
C TYR A 38 -0.60 7.22 8.10
N LEU A 39 -1.23 6.36 7.31
CA LEU A 39 -1.20 6.43 5.85
C LEU A 39 -2.55 6.82 5.26
N ILE A 40 -3.57 7.00 6.08
CA ILE A 40 -4.89 7.37 5.56
C ILE A 40 -4.76 8.72 4.84
N GLY A 41 -5.21 8.75 3.59
CA GLY A 41 -5.08 9.95 2.77
C GLY A 41 -3.73 10.13 2.13
N ALA A 42 -2.75 9.28 2.46
CA ALA A 42 -1.39 9.41 1.93
C ALA A 42 -1.08 8.40 0.84
N VAL A 43 -2.05 7.58 0.44
CA VAL A 43 -1.86 6.55 -0.58
C VAL A 43 -2.93 6.69 -1.67
N PRO A 44 -2.92 7.79 -2.43
CA PRO A 44 -3.87 7.94 -3.53
C PRO A 44 -3.60 6.93 -4.63
N VAL A 45 -4.56 6.79 -5.53
CA VAL A 45 -4.41 5.87 -6.67
C VAL A 45 -3.13 6.20 -7.42
N GLY A 46 -2.37 5.15 -7.73
CA GLY A 46 -1.08 5.29 -8.41
C GLY A 46 0.12 5.29 -7.49
N THR A 47 -0.09 5.36 -6.18
CA THR A 47 1.03 5.35 -5.23
C THR A 47 1.62 3.94 -5.15
N GLU A 48 2.95 3.86 -5.14
CA GLU A 48 3.62 2.58 -4.91
C GLU A 48 3.65 2.29 -3.42
N VAL A 49 3.30 1.06 -3.09
CA VAL A 49 3.22 0.65 -1.68
C VAL A 49 3.79 -0.74 -1.51
N ALA A 50 4.27 -1.02 -0.31
CA ALA A 50 4.56 -2.38 0.11
C ALA A 50 3.36 -2.85 0.95
N TYR A 51 2.98 -4.10 0.74
CA TYR A 51 1.82 -4.64 1.41
C TYR A 51 2.03 -6.12 1.67
N THR A 52 1.16 -6.69 2.48
CA THR A 52 1.15 -8.13 2.72
C THR A 52 -0.29 -8.62 2.75
N ILE A 53 -0.48 -9.86 2.35
CA ILE A 53 -1.79 -10.50 2.36
C ILE A 53 -1.68 -11.72 3.25
N PHE A 54 -2.63 -11.87 4.16
CA PHE A 54 -2.67 -12.99 5.09
C PHE A 54 -3.41 -14.17 4.47
N GLU A 55 -3.36 -15.29 5.16
CA GLU A 55 -3.93 -16.54 4.64
C GLU A 55 -5.44 -16.47 4.48
N ASP A 56 -6.11 -15.61 5.21
CA ASP A 56 -7.55 -15.47 5.14
C ASP A 56 -7.99 -14.43 4.12
N ASN A 57 -7.10 -14.02 3.21
CA ASN A 57 -7.37 -13.04 2.17
C ASN A 57 -7.55 -11.61 2.67
N THR A 58 -7.25 -11.36 3.93
CA THR A 58 -7.13 -9.99 4.41
C THR A 58 -5.68 -9.55 4.23
N GLY A 59 -5.43 -8.26 4.41
CA GLY A 59 -4.09 -7.76 4.30
C GLY A 59 -4.01 -6.33 4.75
N VAL A 60 -2.79 -5.81 4.71
CA VAL A 60 -2.52 -4.47 5.21
C VAL A 60 -1.44 -3.82 4.36
N ILE A 61 -1.58 -2.51 4.15
CA ILE A 61 -0.53 -1.69 3.54
C ILE A 61 0.50 -1.39 4.62
N LEU A 62 1.77 -1.64 4.31
CA LEU A 62 2.84 -1.46 5.29
C LEU A 62 3.44 -0.06 5.21
N CYS A 63 3.74 0.39 3.99
CA CYS A 63 4.36 1.70 3.80
C CYS A 63 4.33 2.05 2.32
N ARG A 64 4.63 3.32 2.03
CA ARG A 64 4.86 3.76 0.67
C ARG A 64 6.30 3.40 0.27
N THR A 65 6.46 3.06 -0.99
CA THR A 65 7.79 2.71 -1.49
C THR A 65 8.30 3.70 -2.53
N ASP A 66 7.56 4.78 -2.74
CA ASP A 66 7.97 5.78 -3.73
C ASP A 66 8.99 6.76 -3.17
N GLY A 67 9.26 6.69 -1.86
CA GLY A 67 10.29 7.51 -1.25
C GLY A 67 9.93 8.98 -1.09
N GLY A 68 8.75 9.37 -1.56
CA GLY A 68 8.44 10.78 -1.65
C GLY A 68 8.54 11.52 -0.34
N TRP A 69 7.86 11.03 0.68
CA TRP A 69 7.85 11.75 1.95
C TRP A 69 8.99 11.33 2.87
N ASN A 70 9.63 10.22 2.60
CA ASN A 70 10.82 9.80 3.34
C ASN A 70 12.04 10.61 2.98
N HIS A 71 11.95 11.33 1.90
CA HIS A 71 13.05 12.13 1.41
C HIS A 71 13.60 13.07 2.47
N ARG A 72 12.74 13.63 3.27
CA ARG A 72 13.16 14.57 4.29
C ARG A 72 14.02 13.93 5.37
N LEU A 73 13.74 12.67 5.67
CA LEU A 73 14.53 11.97 6.67
C LEU A 73 15.96 11.76 6.22
N GLN A 74 16.15 11.60 4.93
CA GLN A 74 17.48 11.41 4.38
C GLN A 74 18.28 12.69 4.44
N GLU A 75 17.62 13.81 4.36
CA GLU A 75 18.31 15.10 4.38
C GLU A 75 18.80 15.50 5.75
N VAL A 76 18.24 14.89 6.77
CA VAL A 76 18.62 15.21 8.14
C VAL A 76 20.01 14.70 8.48
N ASP A 77 20.45 13.68 7.81
CA ASP A 77 21.75 13.08 8.08
C ASP A 77 22.92 14.02 7.72
#